data_49fbb7bcf9a426594de52f661a2f9883
#
_entry.id   49fbb7bcf9a426594de52f661a2f9883
#
_cell.length_a   1.000
_cell.length_b   1.000
_cell.length_c   1.000
_cell.angle_alpha   90.00
_cell.angle_beta   90.00
_cell.angle_gamma   90.00
#
_symmetry.space_group_name_H-M   'P 1'
#
loop_
_entity.id
_entity.type
_entity.pdbx_description
1 polymer ?
#
loop_
_entity_poly.entity_id
_entity_poly.type
_entity_poly.pdbx_seq_one_letter_code
_entity_poly.pdbx_strand_id
1 'polypeptide(L)'
;MRTLEEFNQTFAQQITLPVQWGDMDAFGHVNNTLYFRYFESVRLAYFESLELMSHKHLAPILAETQCKFRRPLFYPDTITVGTSVTEVHEYGFMMQYGIFSEQQQTVASLGSGRIVLIDKTTGAKGLVDEVMKQRIKDLARK
;
A
#
# COMPACT_ATOMS: atom_id res chain seq x y z
N MET A 1 15.82 -6.56 0.92
CA MET A 1 15.26 -5.78 2.05
C MET A 1 14.85 -6.71 3.17
N ARG A 2 15.38 -6.55 4.35
CA ARG A 2 15.07 -7.41 5.50
C ARG A 2 14.90 -6.63 6.80
N THR A 3 15.66 -5.56 6.99
CA THR A 3 15.72 -4.86 8.26
C THR A 3 14.66 -3.76 8.34
N LEU A 4 14.30 -3.38 9.57
CA LEU A 4 13.40 -2.27 9.81
C LEU A 4 13.96 -0.95 9.24
N GLU A 5 15.27 -0.76 9.34
CA GLU A 5 15.92 0.42 8.79
C GLU A 5 15.73 0.51 7.27
N GLU A 6 16.00 -0.58 6.56
CA GLU A 6 15.78 -0.64 5.11
C GLU A 6 14.31 -0.42 4.76
N PHE A 7 13.41 -1.01 5.54
CA PHE A 7 11.97 -0.84 5.37
C PHE A 7 11.57 0.62 5.52
N ASN A 8 12.05 1.28 6.56
CA ASN A 8 11.74 2.69 6.82
C ASN A 8 12.31 3.63 5.77
N GLN A 9 13.46 3.29 5.20
CA GLN A 9 14.06 4.07 4.11
C GLN A 9 13.26 3.94 2.81
N THR A 10 12.68 2.76 2.58
CA THR A 10 11.91 2.47 1.36
C THR A 10 10.49 3.02 1.42
N PHE A 11 9.85 2.91 2.58
CA PHE A 11 8.43 3.23 2.74
C PHE A 11 8.25 4.42 3.68
N ALA A 12 8.10 5.61 3.11
CA ALA A 12 7.90 6.83 3.88
C ALA A 12 6.53 6.89 4.55
N GLN A 13 5.53 6.25 3.97
CA GLN A 13 4.17 6.23 4.48
C GLN A 13 3.86 4.85 5.03
N GLN A 14 3.45 4.81 6.30
CA GLN A 14 3.28 3.54 7.02
C GLN A 14 2.06 3.60 7.93
N ILE A 15 1.47 2.43 8.16
CA ILE A 15 0.45 2.21 9.19
C ILE A 15 0.87 1.01 10.01
N THR A 16 0.35 0.91 11.23
CA THR A 16 0.59 -0.23 12.12
C THR A 16 -0.73 -0.93 12.38
N LEU A 17 -0.76 -2.24 12.20
CA LEU A 17 -1.96 -3.07 12.36
C LEU A 17 -1.64 -4.29 13.22
N PRO A 18 -2.59 -4.71 14.10
CA PRO A 18 -2.47 -6.02 14.72
C PRO A 18 -2.94 -7.10 13.75
N VAL A 19 -2.27 -8.25 13.76
CA VAL A 19 -2.80 -9.47 13.14
C VAL A 19 -3.91 -9.96 14.06
N GLN A 20 -5.08 -10.23 13.51
CA GLN A 20 -6.23 -10.71 14.28
C GLN A 20 -6.30 -12.24 14.20
N TRP A 21 -6.81 -12.87 15.24
CA TRP A 21 -6.96 -14.33 15.26
C TRP A 21 -7.78 -14.83 14.06
N GLY A 22 -8.83 -14.09 13.67
CA GLY A 22 -9.67 -14.43 12.51
C GLY A 22 -8.99 -14.28 11.16
N ASP A 23 -7.78 -13.72 11.10
CA ASP A 23 -7.00 -13.62 9.85
C ASP A 23 -6.35 -14.95 9.46
N MET A 24 -6.31 -15.90 10.38
CA MET A 24 -5.67 -17.21 10.19
C MET A 24 -6.51 -18.13 9.32
N ASP A 25 -5.83 -18.93 8.50
CA ASP A 25 -6.49 -20.00 7.74
C ASP A 25 -6.37 -21.36 8.45
N ALA A 26 -6.84 -22.42 7.78
CA ALA A 26 -6.82 -23.76 8.32
C ALA A 26 -5.40 -24.32 8.55
N PHE A 27 -4.38 -23.71 7.94
CA PHE A 27 -2.99 -24.13 8.06
C PHE A 27 -2.24 -23.39 9.19
N GLY A 28 -2.92 -22.53 9.92
CA GLY A 28 -2.31 -21.80 11.03
C GLY A 28 -1.51 -20.57 10.62
N HIS A 29 -1.65 -20.10 9.39
CA HIS A 29 -1.01 -18.88 8.89
C HIS A 29 -2.07 -17.84 8.55
N VAL A 30 -1.67 -16.58 8.50
CA VAL A 30 -2.54 -15.54 7.95
C VAL A 30 -2.86 -15.92 6.50
N ASN A 31 -4.14 -15.88 6.16
CA ASN A 31 -4.61 -16.21 4.82
C ASN A 31 -3.94 -15.29 3.78
N ASN A 32 -3.46 -15.87 2.69
CA ASN A 32 -2.80 -15.11 1.62
C ASN A 32 -3.63 -13.93 1.12
N THR A 33 -4.96 -14.05 1.10
CA THR A 33 -5.84 -12.96 0.66
C THR A 33 -5.77 -11.74 1.57
N LEU A 34 -5.45 -11.93 2.84
CA LEU A 34 -5.38 -10.86 3.83
C LEU A 34 -4.19 -9.92 3.58
N TYR A 35 -3.13 -10.40 2.95
CA TYR A 35 -1.99 -9.55 2.60
C TYR A 35 -2.45 -8.43 1.66
N PHE A 36 -3.32 -8.72 0.71
CA PHE A 36 -3.90 -7.71 -0.18
C PHE A 36 -4.78 -6.72 0.59
N ARG A 37 -5.46 -7.18 1.63
CA ARG A 37 -6.24 -6.30 2.50
C ARG A 37 -5.34 -5.37 3.32
N TYR A 38 -4.22 -5.86 3.79
CA TYR A 38 -3.23 -5.03 4.47
C TYR A 38 -2.68 -3.96 3.53
N PHE A 39 -2.37 -4.34 2.29
CA PHE A 39 -1.95 -3.39 1.26
C PHE A 39 -3.04 -2.35 0.98
N GLU A 40 -4.29 -2.78 0.90
CA GLU A 40 -5.41 -1.87 0.73
C GLU A 40 -5.48 -0.85 1.86
N SER A 41 -5.30 -1.29 3.09
CA SER A 41 -5.37 -0.41 4.26
C SER A 41 -4.33 0.72 4.19
N VAL A 42 -3.08 0.42 3.84
CA VAL A 42 -2.05 1.45 3.71
C VAL A 42 -2.28 2.30 2.47
N ARG A 43 -2.79 1.72 1.40
CA ARG A 43 -3.14 2.44 0.17
C ARG A 43 -4.23 3.48 0.43
N LEU A 44 -5.28 3.11 1.17
CA LEU A 44 -6.36 4.03 1.51
C LEU A 44 -5.85 5.18 2.39
N ALA A 45 -4.98 4.89 3.34
CA ALA A 45 -4.35 5.93 4.16
C ALA A 45 -3.51 6.88 3.29
N TYR A 46 -2.79 6.33 2.31
CA TYR A 46 -2.01 7.12 1.37
C TYR A 46 -2.92 8.01 0.50
N PHE A 47 -4.03 7.46 -0.01
CA PHE A 47 -4.99 8.24 -0.81
C PHE A 47 -5.60 9.37 0.00
N GLU A 48 -5.84 9.16 1.27
CA GLU A 48 -6.32 10.21 2.17
C GLU A 48 -5.30 11.35 2.29
N SER A 49 -4.04 11.01 2.52
CA SER A 49 -2.95 11.97 2.58
C SER A 49 -2.73 12.71 1.25
N LEU A 50 -3.03 12.05 0.14
CA LEU A 50 -2.94 12.61 -1.20
C LEU A 50 -4.16 13.49 -1.54
N GLU A 51 -5.18 13.50 -0.66
CA GLU A 51 -6.47 14.16 -0.86
C GLU A 51 -7.24 13.61 -2.06
N LEU A 52 -6.99 12.35 -2.39
CA LEU A 52 -7.66 11.67 -3.49
C LEU A 52 -9.02 11.11 -3.08
N MET A 53 -9.17 10.69 -1.81
CA MET A 53 -10.44 10.15 -1.30
C MET A 53 -11.57 11.19 -1.32
N SER A 54 -11.23 12.46 -1.10
CA SER A 54 -12.18 13.57 -1.11
C SER A 54 -12.17 14.38 -2.40
N HIS A 55 -11.47 13.90 -3.42
CA HIS A 55 -11.36 14.61 -4.69
C HIS A 55 -12.71 14.72 -5.39
N LYS A 56 -13.03 15.91 -5.90
CA LYS A 56 -14.34 16.16 -6.52
C LYS A 56 -14.49 15.45 -7.86
N HIS A 57 -13.42 15.31 -8.62
CA HIS A 57 -13.46 14.85 -10.01
C HIS A 57 -12.81 13.51 -10.24
N LEU A 58 -11.80 13.14 -9.45
CA LEU A 58 -11.00 11.94 -9.68
C LEU A 58 -11.27 10.86 -8.64
N ALA A 59 -11.22 9.62 -9.09
CA ALA A 59 -11.26 8.45 -8.22
C ALA A 59 -10.17 7.46 -8.64
N PRO A 60 -9.54 6.77 -7.68
CA PRO A 60 -8.53 5.77 -7.98
C PRO A 60 -9.17 4.41 -8.26
N ILE A 61 -8.60 3.69 -9.21
CA ILE A 61 -8.91 2.29 -9.47
C ILE A 61 -7.63 1.48 -9.34
N LEU A 62 -7.70 0.38 -8.61
CA LEU A 62 -6.62 -0.60 -8.58
C LEU A 62 -6.75 -1.47 -9.83
N ALA A 63 -5.87 -1.26 -10.80
CA ALA A 63 -5.92 -1.97 -12.07
C ALA A 63 -5.20 -3.31 -12.03
N GLU A 64 -4.17 -3.41 -11.19
CA GLU A 64 -3.34 -4.61 -11.09
C GLU A 64 -2.63 -4.60 -9.75
N THR A 65 -2.47 -5.77 -9.14
CA THR A 65 -1.73 -5.90 -7.90
C THR A 65 -1.08 -7.27 -7.81
N GLN A 66 0.04 -7.32 -7.10
CA GLN A 66 0.72 -8.57 -6.84
C GLN A 66 1.38 -8.55 -5.46
N CYS A 67 1.61 -9.73 -4.93
CA CYS A 67 2.22 -9.93 -3.62
C CYS A 67 3.24 -11.07 -3.69
N LYS A 68 4.40 -10.82 -3.11
CA LYS A 68 5.41 -11.85 -2.84
C LYS A 68 5.31 -12.24 -1.38
N PHE A 69 5.05 -13.52 -1.13
CA PHE A 69 4.93 -14.07 0.21
C PHE A 69 6.30 -14.63 0.60
N ARG A 70 7.07 -13.85 1.36
CA ARG A 70 8.44 -14.23 1.73
C ARG A 70 8.49 -15.05 3.01
N ARG A 71 7.63 -14.69 3.97
CA ARG A 71 7.49 -15.40 5.24
C ARG A 71 6.03 -15.41 5.65
N PRO A 72 5.51 -16.54 6.17
CA PRO A 72 4.15 -16.55 6.66
C PRO A 72 4.01 -15.67 7.90
N LEU A 73 2.88 -14.99 8.00
CA LEU A 73 2.51 -14.24 9.19
C LEU A 73 1.66 -15.12 10.09
N PHE A 74 1.77 -14.91 11.39
CA PHE A 74 1.06 -15.66 12.41
C PHE A 74 0.38 -14.71 13.39
N TYR A 75 -0.61 -15.22 14.10
CA TYR A 75 -1.18 -14.55 15.24
C TYR A 75 -0.50 -15.13 16.53
N PRO A 76 -0.15 -14.32 17.51
CA PRO A 76 -0.25 -12.85 17.54
C PRO A 76 0.96 -12.18 16.90
N ASP A 77 0.71 -11.03 16.28
CA ASP A 77 1.76 -10.18 15.72
C ASP A 77 1.24 -8.76 15.57
N THR A 78 2.16 -7.82 15.53
CA THR A 78 1.91 -6.45 15.10
C THR A 78 2.71 -6.24 13.84
N ILE A 79 2.06 -5.78 12.78
CA ILE A 79 2.72 -5.56 11.50
C ILE A 79 2.75 -4.07 11.17
N THR A 80 3.83 -3.65 10.55
CA THR A 80 3.92 -2.33 9.93
C THR A 80 3.77 -2.52 8.43
N VAL A 81 2.80 -1.83 7.86
CA VAL A 81 2.54 -1.88 6.42
C VAL A 81 2.95 -0.56 5.82
N GLY A 82 3.83 -0.61 4.84
CA GLY A 82 4.38 0.58 4.21
C GLY A 82 4.02 0.67 2.75
N THR A 83 4.03 1.89 2.23
CA THR A 83 3.85 2.15 0.81
C THR A 83 4.65 3.36 0.36
N SER A 84 4.94 3.37 -0.92
CA SER A 84 5.51 4.52 -1.62
C SER A 84 5.12 4.44 -3.09
N VAL A 85 5.14 5.58 -3.76
CA VAL A 85 4.94 5.65 -5.22
C VAL A 85 6.29 5.51 -5.89
N THR A 86 6.41 4.59 -6.83
CA THR A 86 7.66 4.32 -7.55
C THR A 86 7.73 5.01 -8.92
N GLU A 87 6.58 5.15 -9.58
CA GLU A 87 6.49 5.75 -10.90
C GLU A 87 5.20 6.54 -11.00
N VAL A 88 5.27 7.71 -11.63
CA VAL A 88 4.09 8.52 -11.95
C VAL A 88 3.88 8.48 -13.46
N HIS A 89 2.67 8.15 -13.87
CA HIS A 89 2.25 8.11 -15.26
C HIS A 89 1.25 9.22 -15.55
N GLU A 90 0.86 9.36 -16.79
CA GLU A 90 -0.11 10.38 -17.21
C GLU A 90 -1.46 10.22 -16.50
N TYR A 91 -1.94 8.98 -16.37
CA TYR A 91 -3.26 8.67 -15.82
C TYR A 91 -3.22 7.86 -14.53
N GLY A 92 -2.11 7.85 -13.84
CA GLY A 92 -2.01 7.10 -12.60
C GLY A 92 -0.59 6.96 -12.11
N PHE A 93 -0.38 5.97 -11.26
CA PHE A 93 0.95 5.75 -10.68
C PHE A 93 1.11 4.32 -10.19
N MET A 94 2.35 3.90 -10.06
CA MET A 94 2.70 2.61 -9.47
C MET A 94 2.99 2.81 -7.99
N MET A 95 2.47 1.91 -7.19
CA MET A 95 2.78 1.84 -5.75
C MET A 95 3.51 0.54 -5.44
N GLN A 96 4.41 0.61 -4.48
CA GLN A 96 4.99 -0.57 -3.86
C GLN A 96 4.53 -0.66 -2.42
N TYR A 97 4.45 -1.88 -1.91
CA TYR A 97 4.00 -2.17 -0.55
C TYR A 97 4.98 -3.09 0.14
N GLY A 98 5.00 -3.00 1.45
CA GLY A 98 5.76 -3.95 2.26
C GLY A 98 5.07 -4.20 3.58
N ILE A 99 5.30 -5.38 4.14
CA ILE A 99 4.82 -5.75 5.47
C ILE A 99 6.03 -6.17 6.31
N PHE A 100 6.25 -5.47 7.41
CA PHE A 100 7.27 -5.83 8.39
C PHE A 100 6.59 -6.49 9.59
N SER A 101 7.05 -7.69 9.94
CA SER A 101 6.57 -8.41 11.10
C SER A 101 7.38 -8.02 12.34
N GLU A 102 6.73 -7.50 13.36
CA GLU A 102 7.39 -7.17 14.61
C GLU A 102 7.84 -8.45 15.34
N GLN A 103 7.01 -9.47 15.35
CA GLN A 103 7.32 -10.73 16.01
C GLN A 103 8.53 -11.42 15.40
N GLN A 104 8.64 -11.43 14.08
CA GLN A 104 9.73 -12.09 13.36
C GLN A 104 10.91 -11.16 13.08
N GLN A 105 10.75 -9.87 13.30
CA GLN A 105 11.77 -8.84 13.04
C GLN A 105 12.32 -8.91 11.62
N THR A 106 11.45 -9.06 10.65
CA THR A 106 11.82 -9.12 9.24
C THR A 106 10.68 -8.68 8.33
N VAL A 107 11.02 -8.40 7.09
CA VAL A 107 10.05 -8.10 6.04
C VAL A 107 9.41 -9.41 5.59
N ALA A 108 8.13 -9.57 5.87
CA ALA A 108 7.37 -10.79 5.56
C ALA A 108 6.84 -10.80 4.13
N SER A 109 6.59 -9.64 3.55
CA SER A 109 5.97 -9.54 2.24
C SER A 109 6.35 -8.25 1.55
N LEU A 110 6.42 -8.30 0.23
CA LEU A 110 6.57 -7.15 -0.66
C LEU A 110 5.53 -7.28 -1.77
N GLY A 111 5.03 -6.16 -2.25
CA GLY A 111 4.04 -6.18 -3.31
C GLY A 111 4.01 -4.88 -4.08
N SER A 112 3.13 -4.83 -5.05
CA SER A 112 2.94 -3.64 -5.88
C SER A 112 1.50 -3.53 -6.34
N GLY A 113 1.13 -2.34 -6.77
CA GLY A 113 -0.17 -2.07 -7.34
C GLY A 113 -0.11 -0.94 -8.34
N ARG A 114 -0.85 -1.10 -9.44
CA ARG A 114 -0.98 -0.05 -10.45
C ARG A 114 -2.30 0.67 -10.24
N ILE A 115 -2.22 1.96 -10.03
CA ILE A 115 -3.37 2.84 -9.81
C ILE A 115 -3.64 3.60 -11.09
N VAL A 116 -4.90 3.57 -11.52
CA VAL A 116 -5.38 4.37 -12.65
C VAL A 116 -6.43 5.33 -12.11
N LEU A 117 -6.31 6.60 -12.46
CA LEU A 117 -7.32 7.60 -12.09
C LEU A 117 -8.42 7.64 -13.15
N ILE A 118 -9.64 7.78 -12.69
CA ILE A 118 -10.79 7.98 -13.57
C ILE A 118 -11.50 9.28 -13.19
N ASP A 119 -12.12 9.89 -14.18
CA ASP A 119 -13.05 10.98 -13.97
C ASP A 119 -14.38 10.39 -13.48
N LYS A 120 -14.86 10.86 -12.34
CA LYS A 120 -16.11 10.34 -11.73
C LYS A 120 -17.33 10.59 -12.58
N THR A 121 -17.32 11.65 -13.38
CA THR A 121 -18.48 12.03 -14.19
C THR A 121 -18.56 11.24 -15.49
N THR A 122 -17.42 11.11 -16.18
CA THR A 122 -17.39 10.50 -17.51
C THR A 122 -16.95 9.04 -17.52
N GLY A 123 -16.27 8.59 -16.48
CA GLY A 123 -15.64 7.27 -16.43
C GLY A 123 -14.37 7.14 -17.26
N ALA A 124 -13.96 8.23 -17.94
CA ALA A 124 -12.72 8.25 -18.69
C ALA A 124 -11.51 8.38 -17.77
N LYS A 125 -10.32 8.08 -18.30
CA LYS A 125 -9.07 8.24 -17.55
C LYS A 125 -8.88 9.71 -17.15
N GLY A 126 -8.42 9.93 -15.93
CA GLY A 126 -8.16 11.26 -15.38
C GLY A 126 -6.66 11.51 -15.28
N LEU A 127 -6.28 12.75 -15.52
CA LEU A 127 -4.87 13.16 -15.48
C LEU A 127 -4.34 13.30 -14.06
N VAL A 128 -3.11 12.86 -13.85
CA VAL A 128 -2.34 13.21 -12.66
C VAL A 128 -1.82 14.63 -12.90
N ASP A 129 -2.45 15.61 -12.26
CA ASP A 129 -2.09 17.02 -12.45
C ASP A 129 -0.84 17.41 -11.64
N GLU A 130 -0.39 18.65 -11.83
CA GLU A 130 0.82 19.15 -11.18
C GLU A 130 0.67 19.22 -9.64
N VAL A 131 -0.53 19.53 -9.15
CA VAL A 131 -0.80 19.57 -7.72
C VAL A 131 -0.64 18.18 -7.10
N MET A 132 -1.20 17.16 -7.74
CA MET A 132 -1.08 15.79 -7.28
C MET A 132 0.37 15.29 -7.35
N LYS A 133 1.08 15.60 -8.43
CA LYS A 133 2.50 15.27 -8.57
C LYS A 133 3.33 15.87 -7.43
N GLN A 134 3.04 17.10 -7.06
CA GLN A 134 3.76 17.74 -5.95
C GLN A 134 3.44 17.06 -4.60
N ARG A 135 2.19 16.71 -4.37
CA ARG A 135 1.79 15.98 -3.16
C ARG A 135 2.49 14.62 -3.06
N ILE A 136 2.57 13.92 -4.19
CA ILE A 136 3.30 12.63 -4.24
C ILE A 136 4.76 12.84 -3.85
N LYS A 137 5.41 13.87 -4.36
CA LYS A 137 6.80 14.20 -4.00
C LYS A 137 6.92 14.53 -2.51
N ASP A 138 5.99 15.29 -1.97
CA ASP A 138 6.01 15.67 -0.56
C ASP A 138 5.84 14.45 0.35
N LEU A 139 4.98 13.51 -0.03
CA LEU A 139 4.74 12.28 0.73
C LEU A 139 5.92 11.29 0.66
N ALA A 140 6.81 11.44 -0.31
CA ALA A 140 8.03 10.65 -0.40
C ALA A 140 9.07 11.05 0.64
N ARG A 141 8.88 12.19 1.29
CA ARG A 141 9.76 12.70 2.34
C ARG A 141 9.17 12.40 3.71
N LYS A 142 10.03 12.14 4.65
CA LYS A 142 9.62 11.97 6.05
C LYS A 142 9.59 13.28 6.77
#